data_177f9a71d29320e801b7de09aa07df0b
#
_entry.id   177f9a71d29320e801b7de09aa07df0b
#
_cell.length_a   1.000
_cell.length_b   1.000
_cell.length_c   1.000
_cell.angle_alpha   90.00
_cell.angle_beta   90.00
_cell.angle_gamma   90.00
#
_symmetry.space_group_name_H-M   'P 1'
#
loop_
_entity.id
_entity.type
_entity.pdbx_description
1 polymer ?
#
loop_
_entity_poly.entity_id
_entity_poly.type
_entity_poly.pdbx_seq_one_letter_code
_entity_poly.pdbx_strand_id
1 'polypeptide(L)'
;MRSLLALIAILVAQSVFAQPTSNRTALIIGISEYAVPGATLLDGVRFDMASSTKIANAMGIPDTQIKYLKNAEATKENILKALNQLAETTKDGSRAFIYFSGHGTRELIDESCVEGLLTYEGKTITHQEFAKATQSLVKSADKVITMIDACHAEGVAPPKGQTRAISKTLFTPKFFAKSGNTANSCSVVANLKTRGLLPEITRLGGLQENFVQITSSRPDEQSLDQPGMGGLATVAIRDCLLGKAKDVNGSGAVSMSEVQQCAQNAINLALK
;
A
#
# COMPACT_ATOMS: atom_id res chain seq x y z
N MET A 1 -15.00 51.75 61.14
CA MET A 1 -15.16 51.54 59.64
C MET A 1 -14.24 50.45 59.21
N ARG A 2 -14.76 49.24 59.05
CA ARG A 2 -13.98 48.05 58.59
C ARG A 2 -14.43 47.70 57.17
N SER A 3 -13.56 47.92 56.18
CA SER A 3 -13.81 47.56 54.80
C SER A 3 -13.59 46.07 54.59
N LEU A 4 -14.64 45.37 54.20
CA LEU A 4 -14.59 43.95 53.80
C LEU A 4 -14.25 43.92 52.30
N LEU A 5 -13.05 43.45 51.93
CA LEU A 5 -12.66 43.13 50.56
C LEU A 5 -13.11 41.70 50.25
N ALA A 6 -14.16 41.56 49.44
CA ALA A 6 -14.58 40.28 48.93
C ALA A 6 -13.69 39.87 47.72
N LEU A 7 -12.90 38.80 47.87
CA LEU A 7 -12.15 38.19 46.81
C LEU A 7 -13.08 37.25 46.00
N ILE A 8 -13.44 37.66 44.78
CA ILE A 8 -14.18 36.81 43.83
C ILE A 8 -13.14 35.94 43.11
N ALA A 9 -13.07 34.66 43.48
CA ALA A 9 -12.30 33.65 42.73
C ALA A 9 -13.07 33.23 41.47
N ILE A 10 -12.65 33.68 40.31
CA ILE A 10 -13.18 33.23 39.02
C ILE A 10 -12.57 31.86 38.71
N LEU A 11 -13.36 30.79 38.92
CA LEU A 11 -13.02 29.45 38.39
C LEU A 11 -13.19 29.45 36.87
N VAL A 12 -12.08 29.54 36.14
CA VAL A 12 -12.06 29.29 34.71
C VAL A 12 -12.12 27.76 34.52
N ALA A 13 -13.31 27.24 34.25
CA ALA A 13 -13.48 25.87 33.80
C ALA A 13 -12.83 25.71 32.43
N GLN A 14 -11.66 25.12 32.38
CA GLN A 14 -11.02 24.72 31.13
C GLN A 14 -11.83 23.55 30.55
N SER A 15 -12.71 23.88 29.61
CA SER A 15 -13.35 22.86 28.77
C SER A 15 -12.26 22.15 27.95
N VAL A 16 -11.86 20.96 28.38
CA VAL A 16 -11.05 20.06 27.56
C VAL A 16 -11.96 19.62 26.41
N PHE A 17 -11.89 20.34 25.30
CA PHE A 17 -12.47 19.88 24.06
C PHE A 17 -11.72 18.61 23.67
N ALA A 18 -12.33 17.44 23.89
CA ALA A 18 -11.88 16.20 23.30
C ALA A 18 -11.82 16.42 21.78
N GLN A 19 -10.62 16.39 21.22
CA GLN A 19 -10.43 16.43 19.76
C GLN A 19 -11.28 15.30 19.18
N PRO A 20 -12.12 15.56 18.17
CA PRO A 20 -12.87 14.49 17.55
C PRO A 20 -11.89 13.43 17.09
N THR A 21 -12.03 12.20 17.60
CA THR A 21 -11.23 11.07 17.15
C THR A 21 -11.44 10.94 15.65
N SER A 22 -10.36 11.10 14.88
CA SER A 22 -10.43 10.97 13.44
C SER A 22 -10.97 9.58 13.08
N ASN A 23 -12.06 9.52 12.32
CA ASN A 23 -12.57 8.26 11.77
C ASN A 23 -11.70 7.75 10.61
N ARG A 24 -10.40 8.06 10.64
CA ARG A 24 -9.44 7.70 9.61
C ARG A 24 -8.32 6.89 10.22
N THR A 25 -8.02 5.75 9.61
CA THR A 25 -7.03 4.79 10.10
C THR A 25 -6.13 4.32 8.98
N ALA A 26 -4.92 3.86 9.32
CA ALA A 26 -4.02 3.23 8.35
C ALA A 26 -3.38 1.95 8.89
N LEU A 27 -3.12 1.03 7.98
CA LEU A 27 -2.24 -0.12 8.17
C LEU A 27 -1.10 -0.01 7.16
N ILE A 28 0.13 0.14 7.66
CA ILE A 28 1.34 0.27 6.84
C ILE A 28 2.20 -0.97 7.07
N ILE A 29 2.43 -1.73 6.01
CA ILE A 29 3.18 -2.98 6.01
C ILE A 29 4.43 -2.80 5.16
N GLY A 30 5.61 -3.06 5.73
CA GLY A 30 6.88 -2.98 5.02
C GLY A 30 7.78 -4.17 5.33
N ILE A 31 8.19 -4.90 4.29
CA ILE A 31 9.07 -6.07 4.43
C ILE A 31 10.31 -5.85 3.57
N SER A 32 11.41 -5.44 4.21
CA SER A 32 12.71 -5.28 3.57
C SER A 32 13.53 -6.57 3.61
N GLU A 33 13.37 -7.36 4.66
CA GLU A 33 14.09 -8.60 4.93
C GLU A 33 13.11 -9.76 5.07
N TYR A 34 13.50 -10.92 4.62
CA TYR A 34 12.67 -12.13 4.62
C TYR A 34 13.39 -13.29 5.30
N ALA A 35 12.68 -14.11 6.06
CA ALA A 35 13.20 -15.36 6.62
C ALA A 35 13.21 -16.49 5.57
N VAL A 36 13.36 -16.15 4.30
CA VAL A 36 13.32 -17.10 3.18
C VAL A 36 14.62 -17.01 2.41
N PRO A 37 15.35 -18.13 2.26
CA PRO A 37 16.57 -18.16 1.48
C PRO A 37 16.33 -17.71 0.02
N GLY A 38 17.18 -16.83 -0.48
CA GLY A 38 17.09 -16.32 -1.85
C GLY A 38 16.16 -15.14 -2.07
N ALA A 39 15.37 -14.72 -1.08
CA ALA A 39 14.64 -13.45 -1.18
C ALA A 39 15.63 -12.29 -1.08
N THR A 40 15.63 -11.44 -2.09
CA THR A 40 16.55 -10.29 -2.15
C THR A 40 16.14 -9.22 -1.14
N LEU A 41 17.13 -8.63 -0.45
CA LEU A 41 16.92 -7.47 0.42
C LEU A 41 16.34 -6.29 -0.38
N LEU A 42 15.34 -5.61 0.19
CA LEU A 42 14.71 -4.41 -0.35
C LEU A 42 15.03 -3.22 0.56
N ASP A 43 16.22 -2.62 0.41
CA ASP A 43 16.68 -1.53 1.30
C ASP A 43 15.79 -0.29 1.24
N GLY A 44 15.13 -0.05 0.11
CA GLY A 44 14.22 1.08 -0.08
C GLY A 44 12.95 1.02 0.76
N VAL A 45 12.49 -0.16 1.19
CA VAL A 45 11.21 -0.33 1.91
C VAL A 45 11.12 0.51 3.19
N ARG A 46 12.22 0.72 3.90
CA ARG A 46 12.24 1.61 5.08
C ARG A 46 11.87 3.07 4.74
N PHE A 47 12.25 3.54 3.55
CA PHE A 47 11.89 4.86 3.04
C PHE A 47 10.45 4.89 2.51
N ASP A 48 9.98 3.76 1.99
CA ASP A 48 8.60 3.58 1.58
C ASP A 48 7.65 3.69 2.77
N MET A 49 8.01 3.11 3.91
CA MET A 49 7.22 3.24 5.13
C MET A 49 7.12 4.71 5.59
N ALA A 50 8.23 5.46 5.54
CA ALA A 50 8.21 6.88 5.83
C ALA A 50 7.39 7.68 4.81
N SER A 51 7.43 7.30 3.54
CA SER A 51 6.65 7.92 2.46
C SER A 51 5.16 7.65 2.62
N SER A 52 4.78 6.41 2.93
CA SER A 52 3.38 6.02 3.16
C SER A 52 2.78 6.68 4.41
N THR A 53 3.60 6.90 5.46
CA THR A 53 3.19 7.71 6.62
C THR A 53 2.87 9.14 6.21
N LYS A 54 3.71 9.79 5.38
CA LYS A 54 3.43 11.13 4.87
C LYS A 54 2.16 11.19 4.04
N ILE A 55 1.90 10.16 3.22
CA ILE A 55 0.66 10.02 2.44
C ILE A 55 -0.54 9.89 3.40
N ALA A 56 -0.45 9.01 4.41
CA ALA A 56 -1.51 8.83 5.41
C ALA A 56 -1.82 10.14 6.15
N ASN A 57 -0.79 10.87 6.58
CA ASN A 57 -0.96 12.15 7.27
C ASN A 57 -1.60 13.22 6.35
N ALA A 58 -1.23 13.26 5.07
CA ALA A 58 -1.87 14.13 4.09
C ALA A 58 -3.36 13.77 3.85
N MET A 59 -3.73 12.50 4.04
CA MET A 59 -5.12 12.05 4.05
C MET A 59 -5.85 12.39 5.36
N GLY A 60 -5.19 13.06 6.31
CA GLY A 60 -5.74 13.42 7.62
C GLY A 60 -5.79 12.25 8.61
N ILE A 61 -4.96 11.23 8.45
CA ILE A 61 -4.81 10.13 9.40
C ILE A 61 -3.72 10.52 10.41
N PRO A 62 -4.02 10.67 11.69
CA PRO A 62 -3.01 11.00 12.70
C PRO A 62 -2.11 9.79 12.98
N ASP A 63 -0.87 10.03 13.40
CA ASP A 63 0.12 8.97 13.69
C ASP A 63 -0.38 7.94 14.70
N THR A 64 -1.21 8.36 15.66
CA THR A 64 -1.82 7.49 16.67
C THR A 64 -2.85 6.50 16.09
N GLN A 65 -3.29 6.71 14.86
CA GLN A 65 -4.23 5.85 14.13
C GLN A 65 -3.54 5.06 13.01
N ILE A 66 -2.21 5.04 13.00
CA ILE A 66 -1.42 4.27 12.04
C ILE A 66 -0.85 3.03 12.73
N LYS A 67 -1.24 1.85 12.27
CA LYS A 67 -0.63 0.59 12.69
C LYS A 67 0.47 0.22 11.70
N TYR A 68 1.62 -0.20 12.23
CA TYR A 68 2.76 -0.67 11.44
C TYR A 68 2.96 -2.17 11.63
N LEU A 69 3.34 -2.87 10.54
CA LEU A 69 3.91 -4.21 10.58
C LEU A 69 5.22 -4.20 9.77
N LYS A 70 6.34 -4.48 10.44
CA LYS A 70 7.68 -4.39 9.85
C LYS A 70 8.37 -5.75 9.89
N ASN A 71 8.96 -6.17 8.77
CA ASN A 71 9.78 -7.37 8.68
C ASN A 71 9.15 -8.56 9.44
N ALA A 72 9.76 -9.05 10.49
CA ALA A 72 9.30 -10.21 11.28
C ALA A 72 7.89 -10.08 11.86
N GLU A 73 7.36 -8.87 12.01
CA GLU A 73 5.97 -8.65 12.43
C GLU A 73 4.98 -8.90 11.28
N ALA A 74 5.44 -8.81 10.02
CA ALA A 74 4.61 -8.94 8.83
C ALA A 74 4.47 -10.40 8.37
N THR A 75 4.10 -11.29 9.29
CA THR A 75 3.70 -12.66 8.97
C THR A 75 2.30 -12.68 8.34
N LYS A 76 1.96 -13.75 7.62
CA LYS A 76 0.62 -13.95 7.04
C LYS A 76 -0.48 -13.81 8.09
N GLU A 77 -0.28 -14.46 9.23
CA GLU A 77 -1.23 -14.43 10.34
C GLU A 77 -1.41 -13.00 10.88
N ASN A 78 -0.31 -12.29 11.15
CA ASN A 78 -0.36 -10.94 11.69
C ASN A 78 -0.97 -9.94 10.72
N ILE A 79 -0.66 -10.06 9.42
CA ILE A 79 -1.24 -9.19 8.39
C ILE A 79 -2.75 -9.41 8.30
N LEU A 80 -3.21 -10.66 8.18
CA LEU A 80 -4.64 -10.97 8.10
C LEU A 80 -5.37 -10.57 9.39
N LYS A 81 -4.77 -10.78 10.56
CA LYS A 81 -5.30 -10.30 11.84
C LYS A 81 -5.41 -8.78 11.88
N ALA A 82 -4.40 -8.06 11.42
CA ALA A 82 -4.43 -6.60 11.39
C ALA A 82 -5.51 -6.06 10.43
N LEU A 83 -5.70 -6.68 9.26
CA LEU A 83 -6.77 -6.35 8.33
C LEU A 83 -8.16 -6.59 8.94
N ASN A 84 -8.37 -7.72 9.60
CA ASN A 84 -9.61 -8.02 10.29
C ASN A 84 -9.88 -7.04 11.44
N GLN A 85 -8.87 -6.73 12.26
CA GLN A 85 -9.00 -5.72 13.32
C GLN A 85 -9.35 -4.33 12.78
N LEU A 86 -8.73 -3.93 11.65
CA LEU A 86 -9.07 -2.69 10.98
C LEU A 86 -10.54 -2.68 10.55
N ALA A 87 -11.03 -3.80 10.02
CA ALA A 87 -12.43 -3.95 9.62
C ALA A 87 -13.40 -3.90 10.82
N GLU A 88 -13.05 -4.54 11.94
CA GLU A 88 -13.87 -4.57 13.16
C GLU A 88 -13.97 -3.20 13.84
N THR A 89 -12.91 -2.41 13.78
CA THR A 89 -12.85 -1.08 14.41
C THR A 89 -13.42 0.04 13.53
N THR A 90 -13.62 -0.22 12.25
CA THR A 90 -14.14 0.74 11.28
C THR A 90 -15.65 0.90 11.42
N LYS A 91 -16.09 2.15 11.57
CA LYS A 91 -17.51 2.52 11.63
C LYS A 91 -17.95 3.14 10.30
N ASP A 92 -19.25 3.27 10.11
CA ASP A 92 -19.81 4.00 8.97
C ASP A 92 -19.25 5.43 8.89
N GLY A 93 -18.92 5.88 7.69
CA GLY A 93 -18.27 7.16 7.44
C GLY A 93 -16.76 7.19 7.70
N SER A 94 -16.16 6.06 8.08
CA SER A 94 -14.71 5.96 8.28
C SER A 94 -13.96 5.86 6.95
N ARG A 95 -12.66 6.23 6.98
CA ARG A 95 -11.75 6.06 5.84
C ARG A 95 -10.53 5.27 6.25
N ALA A 96 -10.12 4.33 5.44
CA ALA A 96 -8.97 3.48 5.70
C ALA A 96 -7.93 3.58 4.58
N PHE A 97 -6.66 3.63 4.98
CA PHE A 97 -5.52 3.51 4.07
C PHE A 97 -4.74 2.24 4.41
N ILE A 98 -4.53 1.37 3.43
CA ILE A 98 -3.75 0.15 3.57
C ILE A 98 -2.59 0.25 2.59
N TYR A 99 -1.38 0.17 3.13
CA TYR A 99 -0.16 0.22 2.36
C TYR A 99 0.66 -1.05 2.53
N PHE A 100 1.20 -1.57 1.43
CA PHE A 100 2.16 -2.67 1.43
C PHE A 100 3.36 -2.32 0.56
N SER A 101 4.56 -2.51 1.07
CA SER A 101 5.81 -2.50 0.30
C SER A 101 6.64 -3.73 0.62
N GLY A 102 7.01 -4.50 -0.40
CA GLY A 102 7.74 -5.74 -0.27
C GLY A 102 7.73 -6.53 -1.57
N HIS A 103 8.12 -7.80 -1.50
CA HIS A 103 8.04 -8.69 -2.64
C HIS A 103 6.60 -9.13 -2.94
N GLY A 104 6.26 -9.12 -4.21
CA GLY A 104 5.18 -9.95 -4.73
C GLY A 104 5.70 -11.35 -5.03
N THR A 105 4.80 -12.29 -5.14
CA THR A 105 5.14 -13.68 -5.48
C THR A 105 4.03 -14.33 -6.30
N ARG A 106 4.39 -15.43 -6.94
CA ARG A 106 3.46 -16.29 -7.66
C ARG A 106 3.74 -17.74 -7.29
N GLU A 107 2.69 -18.50 -7.04
CA GLU A 107 2.80 -19.93 -6.75
C GLU A 107 1.68 -20.72 -7.40
N LEU A 108 1.90 -22.01 -7.58
CA LEU A 108 0.90 -22.94 -8.09
C LEU A 108 0.07 -23.45 -6.91
N ILE A 109 -1.23 -23.15 -6.92
CA ILE A 109 -2.21 -23.64 -5.95
C ILE A 109 -3.32 -24.30 -6.76
N ASP A 110 -3.60 -25.57 -6.50
CA ASP A 110 -4.66 -26.34 -7.17
C ASP A 110 -4.60 -26.19 -8.71
N GLU A 111 -3.42 -26.43 -9.29
CA GLU A 111 -3.11 -26.32 -10.73
C GLU A 111 -3.31 -24.92 -11.34
N SER A 112 -3.57 -23.90 -10.51
CA SER A 112 -3.72 -22.52 -10.93
C SER A 112 -2.56 -21.66 -10.45
N CYS A 113 -2.02 -20.83 -11.34
CA CYS A 113 -1.04 -19.82 -10.95
C CYS A 113 -1.74 -18.69 -10.17
N VAL A 114 -1.39 -18.58 -8.90
CA VAL A 114 -1.96 -17.58 -7.99
C VAL A 114 -0.90 -16.56 -7.63
N GLU A 115 -1.24 -15.30 -7.81
CA GLU A 115 -0.43 -14.15 -7.43
C GLU A 115 -0.78 -13.66 -6.04
N GLY A 116 0.19 -13.07 -5.35
CA GLY A 116 -0.03 -12.49 -4.04
C GLY A 116 1.16 -11.76 -3.47
N LEU A 117 1.02 -11.36 -2.23
CA LEU A 117 2.04 -10.68 -1.45
C LEU A 117 2.87 -11.72 -0.68
N LEU A 118 4.19 -11.60 -0.76
CA LEU A 118 5.10 -12.45 0.01
C LEU A 118 5.16 -11.94 1.45
N THR A 119 4.92 -12.81 2.41
CA THR A 119 5.06 -12.49 3.83
C THR A 119 6.47 -12.78 4.34
N TYR A 120 6.83 -12.24 5.49
CA TYR A 120 8.17 -12.38 6.06
C TYR A 120 8.66 -13.83 6.11
N GLU A 121 7.79 -14.76 6.49
CA GLU A 121 8.11 -16.19 6.61
C GLU A 121 7.98 -16.96 5.27
N GLY A 122 7.72 -16.26 4.16
CA GLY A 122 7.65 -16.86 2.83
C GLY A 122 6.30 -17.45 2.42
N LYS A 123 5.25 -17.19 3.18
CA LYS A 123 3.89 -17.55 2.76
C LYS A 123 3.34 -16.50 1.78
N THR A 124 2.32 -16.89 1.02
CA THR A 124 1.62 -15.96 0.11
C THR A 124 0.29 -15.54 0.72
N ILE A 125 0.01 -14.24 0.72
CA ILE A 125 -1.34 -13.72 0.87
C ILE A 125 -1.89 -13.51 -0.54
N THR A 126 -2.83 -14.35 -0.96
CA THR A 126 -3.48 -14.23 -2.26
C THR A 126 -4.41 -13.03 -2.31
N HIS A 127 -4.72 -12.54 -3.52
CA HIS A 127 -5.71 -11.47 -3.68
C HIS A 127 -7.07 -11.85 -3.09
N GLN A 128 -7.46 -13.13 -3.18
CA GLN A 128 -8.70 -13.61 -2.59
C GLN A 128 -8.70 -13.55 -1.06
N GLU A 129 -7.60 -13.97 -0.41
CA GLU A 129 -7.45 -13.88 1.05
C GLU A 129 -7.45 -12.44 1.52
N PHE A 130 -6.73 -11.57 0.81
CA PHE A 130 -6.71 -10.13 1.11
C PHE A 130 -8.10 -9.51 0.97
N ALA A 131 -8.81 -9.79 -0.12
CA ALA A 131 -10.17 -9.30 -0.36
C ALA A 131 -11.14 -9.79 0.72
N LYS A 132 -11.04 -11.07 1.13
CA LYS A 132 -11.86 -11.63 2.19
C LYS A 132 -11.60 -10.95 3.54
N ALA A 133 -10.32 -10.71 3.88
CA ALA A 133 -9.96 -10.04 5.13
C ALA A 133 -10.40 -8.57 5.18
N THR A 134 -10.55 -7.91 4.02
CA THR A 134 -10.99 -6.51 3.94
C THR A 134 -12.47 -6.35 3.59
N GLN A 135 -13.21 -7.43 3.40
CA GLN A 135 -14.60 -7.41 2.93
C GLN A 135 -15.52 -6.53 3.80
N SER A 136 -15.46 -6.72 5.12
CA SER A 136 -16.29 -5.95 6.07
C SER A 136 -15.90 -4.47 6.04
N LEU A 137 -14.59 -4.18 5.99
CA LEU A 137 -14.06 -2.83 5.89
C LEU A 137 -14.61 -2.09 4.67
N VAL A 138 -14.57 -2.71 3.49
CA VAL A 138 -15.06 -2.09 2.23
C VAL A 138 -16.57 -1.88 2.24
N LYS A 139 -17.32 -2.70 2.98
CA LYS A 139 -18.76 -2.54 3.12
C LYS A 139 -19.18 -1.41 4.07
N SER A 140 -18.40 -1.18 5.13
CA SER A 140 -18.73 -0.22 6.19
C SER A 140 -18.04 1.13 6.00
N ALA A 141 -16.87 1.17 5.38
CA ALA A 141 -16.12 2.40 5.20
C ALA A 141 -16.69 3.28 4.09
N ASP A 142 -16.64 4.59 4.28
CA ASP A 142 -16.90 5.59 3.24
C ASP A 142 -15.87 5.50 2.10
N LYS A 143 -14.60 5.24 2.45
CA LYS A 143 -13.53 5.05 1.48
C LYS A 143 -12.42 4.14 2.02
N VAL A 144 -12.03 3.15 1.23
CA VAL A 144 -10.84 2.33 1.45
C VAL A 144 -9.87 2.57 0.30
N ILE A 145 -8.65 2.97 0.63
CA ILE A 145 -7.57 3.15 -0.34
C ILE A 145 -6.49 2.12 -0.04
N THR A 146 -6.19 1.28 -1.02
CA THR A 146 -5.06 0.36 -0.96
C THR A 146 -3.96 0.82 -1.89
N MET A 147 -2.71 0.83 -1.42
CA MET A 147 -1.54 1.10 -2.23
C MET A 147 -0.55 -0.05 -2.05
N ILE A 148 -0.30 -0.78 -3.13
CA ILE A 148 0.55 -1.98 -3.15
C ILE A 148 1.77 -1.72 -4.01
N ASP A 149 2.93 -1.65 -3.36
CA ASP A 149 4.24 -1.51 -4.00
C ASP A 149 4.99 -2.84 -3.98
N ALA A 150 4.56 -3.73 -4.87
CA ALA A 150 5.10 -5.06 -5.10
C ALA A 150 4.87 -5.46 -6.56
N CYS A 151 5.75 -6.31 -7.12
CA CYS A 151 5.53 -6.90 -8.43
C CYS A 151 4.45 -7.99 -8.38
N HIS A 152 3.63 -8.06 -9.41
CA HIS A 152 2.66 -9.13 -9.60
C HIS A 152 3.18 -10.27 -10.47
N ALA A 153 4.27 -10.06 -11.21
CA ALA A 153 4.85 -11.04 -12.10
C ALA A 153 6.37 -11.06 -12.00
N GLU A 154 6.96 -12.25 -12.15
CA GLU A 154 8.35 -12.37 -12.54
C GLU A 154 8.53 -11.64 -13.87
N GLY A 155 9.45 -10.66 -13.90
CA GLY A 155 9.63 -9.83 -15.08
C GLY A 155 9.64 -10.67 -16.33
N VAL A 156 8.64 -10.44 -17.16
CA VAL A 156 8.67 -10.95 -18.53
C VAL A 156 10.01 -10.51 -19.10
N ALA A 157 10.83 -11.45 -19.57
CA ALA A 157 12.02 -11.09 -20.31
C ALA A 157 11.60 -10.01 -21.32
N PRO A 158 12.28 -8.85 -21.35
CA PRO A 158 11.86 -7.75 -22.20
C PRO A 158 11.61 -8.31 -23.61
N PRO A 159 10.54 -7.89 -24.27
CA PRO A 159 10.23 -8.38 -25.60
C PRO A 159 11.51 -8.27 -26.44
N LYS A 160 11.86 -9.32 -27.16
CA LYS A 160 13.09 -9.40 -27.99
C LYS A 160 13.20 -8.12 -28.80
N GLY A 161 14.15 -7.25 -28.45
CA GLY A 161 14.39 -5.95 -29.09
C GLY A 161 14.36 -4.72 -28.18
N GLN A 162 13.91 -4.81 -26.93
CA GLN A 162 13.99 -3.72 -25.95
C GLN A 162 14.78 -4.13 -24.71
N THR A 163 16.07 -4.39 -24.87
CA THR A 163 17.00 -4.47 -23.76
C THR A 163 17.35 -3.07 -23.27
N ARG A 164 16.44 -2.40 -22.57
CA ARG A 164 16.88 -1.43 -21.56
C ARG A 164 17.35 -2.27 -20.37
N ALA A 165 18.65 -2.50 -20.31
CA ALA A 165 19.31 -2.99 -19.11
C ALA A 165 19.10 -1.92 -18.01
N ILE A 166 18.00 -2.05 -17.24
CA ILE A 166 17.88 -1.34 -15.97
C ILE A 166 19.10 -1.78 -15.18
N SER A 167 19.98 -0.83 -14.85
CA SER A 167 21.21 -1.15 -14.14
C SER A 167 20.85 -1.85 -12.83
N LYS A 168 21.15 -3.15 -12.73
CA LYS A 168 20.91 -3.96 -11.53
C LYS A 168 21.60 -3.41 -10.28
N THR A 169 22.53 -2.48 -10.46
CA THR A 169 23.22 -1.77 -9.36
C THR A 169 22.37 -0.64 -8.76
N LEU A 170 21.36 -0.12 -9.49
CA LEU A 170 20.56 1.00 -9.04
C LEU A 170 19.16 0.60 -8.55
N PHE A 171 18.62 -0.55 -9.03
CA PHE A 171 17.26 -0.95 -8.74
C PHE A 171 17.16 -2.45 -8.48
N THR A 172 16.33 -2.83 -7.52
CA THR A 172 15.99 -4.21 -7.16
C THR A 172 14.53 -4.49 -7.49
N PRO A 173 14.21 -5.52 -8.30
CA PRO A 173 12.83 -5.92 -8.54
C PRO A 173 12.15 -6.41 -7.24
N LYS A 174 10.93 -5.96 -7.00
CA LYS A 174 10.12 -6.37 -5.85
C LYS A 174 9.36 -7.68 -6.13
N PHE A 175 10.05 -8.69 -6.62
CA PHE A 175 9.47 -10.00 -6.92
C PHE A 175 10.33 -11.14 -6.37
N PHE A 176 9.69 -12.15 -5.81
CA PHE A 176 10.32 -13.39 -5.35
C PHE A 176 9.65 -14.59 -6.01
N ALA A 177 10.43 -15.33 -6.82
CA ALA A 177 10.02 -16.61 -7.37
C ALA A 177 10.24 -17.71 -6.32
N LYS A 178 9.17 -18.35 -5.87
CA LYS A 178 9.29 -19.52 -5.01
C LYS A 178 9.93 -20.67 -5.80
N SER A 179 11.09 -21.15 -5.34
CA SER A 179 11.78 -22.26 -5.97
C SER A 179 11.05 -23.57 -5.77
N GLY A 180 10.74 -24.26 -6.87
CA GLY A 180 10.16 -25.60 -6.93
C GLY A 180 9.97 -25.97 -8.39
N ASN A 181 9.79 -27.26 -8.71
CA ASN A 181 9.54 -27.75 -10.08
C ASN A 181 8.33 -27.10 -10.79
N THR A 182 7.59 -26.28 -10.06
CA THR A 182 6.39 -25.54 -10.48
C THR A 182 6.69 -24.10 -10.91
N ALA A 183 7.89 -23.55 -10.62
CA ALA A 183 8.27 -22.18 -11.01
C ALA A 183 8.19 -21.99 -12.54
N ASN A 184 8.55 -23.02 -13.31
CA ASN A 184 8.48 -22.95 -14.77
C ASN A 184 7.05 -22.96 -15.33
N SER A 185 6.06 -23.51 -14.62
CA SER A 185 4.67 -23.54 -15.09
C SER A 185 3.91 -22.24 -14.85
N CYS A 186 4.34 -21.43 -13.87
CA CYS A 186 3.75 -20.13 -13.57
C CYS A 186 4.54 -18.94 -14.13
N SER A 187 5.66 -19.18 -14.84
CA SER A 187 6.51 -18.12 -15.39
C SER A 187 5.96 -17.50 -16.67
N VAL A 188 5.02 -18.17 -17.34
CA VAL A 188 4.40 -17.65 -18.55
C VAL A 188 3.11 -16.92 -18.20
N VAL A 189 3.02 -15.66 -18.60
CA VAL A 189 1.81 -14.87 -18.50
C VAL A 189 0.78 -15.42 -19.50
N ALA A 190 0.07 -16.47 -19.10
CA ALA A 190 -1.02 -17.04 -19.88
C ALA A 190 -2.32 -16.30 -19.52
N ASN A 191 -2.88 -15.56 -20.49
CA ASN A 191 -4.20 -14.90 -20.44
C ASN A 191 -4.45 -14.09 -19.16
N LEU A 192 -3.88 -12.91 -19.08
CA LEU A 192 -4.18 -11.90 -18.07
C LEU A 192 -5.60 -11.34 -18.23
N LYS A 193 -6.58 -12.13 -17.88
CA LYS A 193 -7.80 -11.55 -17.34
C LYS A 193 -7.42 -11.05 -15.95
N THR A 194 -7.32 -9.72 -15.82
CA THR A 194 -6.96 -8.99 -14.62
C THR A 194 -7.52 -9.64 -13.35
N ARG A 195 -6.71 -10.44 -12.68
CA ARG A 195 -7.03 -11.01 -11.36
C ARG A 195 -6.59 -10.03 -10.27
N GLY A 196 -6.90 -8.75 -10.48
CA GLY A 196 -6.62 -7.72 -9.50
C GLY A 196 -7.51 -7.86 -8.27
N LEU A 197 -7.12 -7.19 -7.19
CA LEU A 197 -7.88 -7.15 -5.95
C LEU A 197 -9.29 -6.58 -6.15
N LEU A 198 -9.46 -5.59 -7.03
CA LEU A 198 -10.75 -4.95 -7.29
C LEU A 198 -11.85 -5.91 -7.77
N PRO A 199 -11.63 -6.83 -8.73
CA PRO A 199 -12.62 -7.85 -9.07
C PRO A 199 -13.02 -8.74 -7.90
N GLU A 200 -12.08 -9.12 -7.04
CA GLU A 200 -12.38 -9.94 -5.86
C GLU A 200 -13.20 -9.17 -4.81
N ILE A 201 -12.87 -7.90 -4.56
CA ILE A 201 -13.64 -7.02 -3.67
C ILE A 201 -15.07 -6.87 -4.19
N THR A 202 -15.25 -6.64 -5.50
CA THR A 202 -16.57 -6.51 -6.13
C THR A 202 -17.36 -7.80 -6.03
N ARG A 203 -16.74 -8.96 -6.28
CA ARG A 203 -17.37 -10.27 -6.14
C ARG A 203 -17.85 -10.54 -4.72
N LEU A 204 -17.17 -10.01 -3.72
CA LEU A 204 -17.54 -10.10 -2.30
C LEU A 204 -18.55 -9.01 -1.87
N GLY A 205 -19.07 -8.22 -2.81
CA GLY A 205 -20.11 -7.22 -2.57
C GLY A 205 -19.60 -5.87 -2.06
N GLY A 206 -18.31 -5.56 -2.25
CA GLY A 206 -17.77 -4.23 -2.03
C GLY A 206 -18.19 -3.28 -3.16
N LEU A 207 -18.53 -2.03 -2.81
CA LEU A 207 -18.87 -1.01 -3.78
C LEU A 207 -17.58 -0.45 -4.41
N GLN A 208 -17.50 -0.44 -5.73
CA GLN A 208 -16.33 0.09 -6.45
C GLN A 208 -16.04 1.55 -6.13
N GLU A 209 -17.07 2.34 -5.91
CA GLU A 209 -16.97 3.74 -5.53
C GLU A 209 -16.30 3.97 -4.16
N ASN A 210 -16.41 2.98 -3.26
CA ASN A 210 -15.80 3.03 -1.93
C ASN A 210 -14.39 2.44 -1.87
N PHE A 211 -13.90 1.86 -2.97
CA PHE A 211 -12.61 1.20 -3.01
C PHE A 211 -11.70 1.76 -4.10
N VAL A 212 -10.52 2.21 -3.72
CA VAL A 212 -9.47 2.68 -4.63
C VAL A 212 -8.26 1.78 -4.48
N GLN A 213 -7.81 1.20 -5.58
CA GLN A 213 -6.57 0.43 -5.64
C GLN A 213 -5.50 1.17 -6.43
N ILE A 214 -4.34 1.32 -5.83
CA ILE A 214 -3.12 1.84 -6.45
C ILE A 214 -2.10 0.72 -6.46
N THR A 215 -1.56 0.37 -7.62
CA THR A 215 -0.49 -0.61 -7.78
C THR A 215 0.73 0.03 -8.40
N SER A 216 1.92 -0.39 -7.99
CA SER A 216 3.19 0.14 -8.49
C SER A 216 3.54 -0.32 -9.89
N SER A 217 2.96 -1.41 -10.34
CA SER A 217 3.21 -1.99 -11.66
C SER A 217 1.97 -2.67 -12.22
N ARG A 218 1.91 -2.78 -13.53
CA ARG A 218 0.97 -3.66 -14.22
C ARG A 218 1.43 -5.12 -14.07
N PRO A 219 0.57 -6.10 -14.39
CA PRO A 219 0.93 -7.50 -14.33
C PRO A 219 2.14 -7.91 -15.18
N ASP A 220 2.44 -7.15 -16.24
CA ASP A 220 3.56 -7.34 -17.17
C ASP A 220 4.74 -6.38 -16.91
N GLU A 221 4.68 -5.59 -15.84
CA GLU A 221 5.70 -4.62 -15.46
C GLU A 221 6.39 -5.00 -14.14
N GLN A 222 7.57 -4.44 -13.92
CA GLN A 222 8.31 -4.59 -12.67
C GLN A 222 8.11 -3.40 -11.75
N SER A 223 7.80 -3.65 -10.48
CA SER A 223 7.99 -2.68 -9.42
C SER A 223 9.45 -2.72 -8.98
N LEU A 224 10.04 -1.56 -8.81
CA LEU A 224 11.47 -1.41 -8.57
C LEU A 224 11.73 -0.71 -7.24
N ASP A 225 12.58 -1.34 -6.42
CA ASP A 225 13.13 -0.76 -5.21
C ASP A 225 14.44 -0.03 -5.52
N GLN A 226 14.57 1.20 -5.05
CA GLN A 226 15.81 1.95 -5.16
C GLN A 226 16.48 2.03 -3.78
N PRO A 227 17.62 1.36 -3.58
CA PRO A 227 18.35 1.41 -2.33
C PRO A 227 18.60 2.84 -1.87
N GLY A 228 18.33 3.13 -0.59
CA GLY A 228 18.51 4.46 -0.01
C GLY A 228 17.42 5.49 -0.35
N MET A 229 16.47 5.18 -1.22
CA MET A 229 15.44 6.14 -1.63
C MET A 229 14.01 5.64 -1.49
N GLY A 230 13.75 4.36 -1.75
CA GLY A 230 12.41 3.76 -1.72
C GLY A 230 12.00 3.19 -3.07
N GLY A 231 10.83 2.58 -3.12
CA GLY A 231 10.22 2.11 -4.35
C GLY A 231 9.90 3.27 -5.29
N LEU A 232 10.25 3.14 -6.57
CA LEU A 232 10.06 4.23 -7.55
C LEU A 232 8.61 4.71 -7.59
N ALA A 233 7.65 3.79 -7.55
CA ALA A 233 6.24 4.14 -7.56
C ALA A 233 5.80 4.86 -6.28
N THR A 234 6.23 4.36 -5.11
CA THR A 234 5.89 4.97 -3.82
C THR A 234 6.42 6.40 -3.73
N VAL A 235 7.69 6.62 -4.10
CA VAL A 235 8.30 7.95 -4.08
C VAL A 235 7.60 8.90 -5.05
N ALA A 236 7.35 8.44 -6.28
CA ALA A 236 6.69 9.25 -7.30
C ALA A 236 5.25 9.62 -6.91
N ILE A 237 4.46 8.66 -6.41
CA ILE A 237 3.08 8.91 -5.96
C ILE A 237 3.07 9.85 -4.76
N ARG A 238 3.93 9.63 -3.75
CA ARG A 238 4.08 10.54 -2.61
C ARG A 238 4.32 11.97 -3.06
N ASP A 239 5.30 12.17 -3.91
CA ASP A 239 5.69 13.50 -4.35
C ASP A 239 4.59 14.19 -5.16
N CYS A 240 3.88 13.43 -6.00
CA CYS A 240 2.76 13.95 -6.79
C CYS A 240 1.55 14.30 -5.90
N LEU A 241 1.20 13.43 -4.94
CA LEU A 241 0.14 13.70 -3.98
C LEU A 241 0.44 14.90 -3.07
N LEU A 242 1.72 15.09 -2.70
CA LEU A 242 2.14 16.16 -1.80
C LEU A 242 2.49 17.48 -2.50
N GLY A 243 2.14 17.63 -3.78
CA GLY A 243 2.16 18.92 -4.44
C GLY A 243 2.85 19.00 -5.81
N LYS A 244 3.45 17.91 -6.34
CA LYS A 244 4.00 17.94 -7.70
C LYS A 244 2.95 17.76 -8.79
N ALA A 245 1.83 17.06 -8.51
CA ALA A 245 0.73 16.98 -9.45
C ALA A 245 0.01 18.32 -9.56
N LYS A 246 -0.46 18.63 -10.77
CA LYS A 246 -1.16 19.86 -11.08
C LYS A 246 -2.59 19.54 -11.52
N ASP A 247 -3.51 20.40 -11.17
CA ASP A 247 -4.86 20.41 -11.75
C ASP A 247 -4.74 20.88 -13.23
N VAL A 248 -4.69 19.91 -14.14
CA VAL A 248 -4.49 20.16 -15.58
C VAL A 248 -5.81 20.54 -16.25
N ASN A 249 -6.93 20.03 -15.73
CA ASN A 249 -8.26 20.24 -16.31
C ASN A 249 -9.00 21.45 -15.72
N GLY A 250 -8.42 22.14 -14.71
CA GLY A 250 -9.01 23.32 -14.09
C GLY A 250 -10.24 23.03 -13.23
N SER A 251 -10.37 21.80 -12.71
CA SER A 251 -11.51 21.38 -11.88
C SER A 251 -11.52 21.99 -10.48
N GLY A 252 -10.42 22.60 -10.06
CA GLY A 252 -10.21 23.13 -8.71
C GLY A 252 -9.64 22.11 -7.73
N ALA A 253 -9.35 20.87 -8.16
CA ALA A 253 -8.74 19.81 -7.34
C ALA A 253 -7.90 18.90 -8.20
N VAL A 254 -6.81 18.38 -7.64
CA VAL A 254 -5.98 17.37 -8.30
C VAL A 254 -6.66 16.01 -8.20
N SER A 255 -7.00 15.41 -9.34
CA SER A 255 -7.60 14.09 -9.44
C SER A 255 -6.57 12.96 -9.33
N MET A 256 -7.01 11.73 -9.03
CA MET A 256 -6.13 10.56 -9.01
C MET A 256 -5.53 10.24 -10.38
N SER A 257 -6.19 10.57 -11.48
CA SER A 257 -5.62 10.42 -12.82
C SER A 257 -4.47 11.40 -13.07
N GLU A 258 -4.55 12.62 -12.56
CA GLU A 258 -3.46 13.60 -12.63
C GLU A 258 -2.28 13.21 -11.75
N VAL A 259 -2.55 12.64 -10.56
CA VAL A 259 -1.50 12.04 -9.71
C VAL A 259 -0.81 10.89 -10.44
N GLN A 260 -1.57 10.00 -11.07
CA GLN A 260 -1.02 8.88 -11.85
C GLN A 260 -0.15 9.37 -13.01
N GLN A 261 -0.61 10.34 -13.78
CA GLN A 261 0.15 10.91 -14.89
C GLN A 261 1.45 11.59 -14.41
N CYS A 262 1.38 12.34 -13.32
CA CYS A 262 2.54 12.94 -12.67
C CYS A 262 3.54 11.86 -12.24
N ALA A 263 3.09 10.82 -11.55
CA ALA A 263 3.94 9.75 -11.05
C ALA A 263 4.57 8.95 -12.20
N GLN A 264 3.80 8.62 -13.26
CA GLN A 264 4.33 7.93 -14.42
C GLN A 264 5.43 8.74 -15.13
N ASN A 265 5.25 10.06 -15.26
CA ASN A 265 6.26 10.93 -15.84
C ASN A 265 7.54 10.96 -14.99
N ALA A 266 7.42 11.01 -13.66
CA ALA A 266 8.56 10.97 -12.75
C ALA A 266 9.32 9.64 -12.85
N ILE A 267 8.61 8.50 -12.90
CA ILE A 267 9.21 7.17 -13.09
C ILE A 267 9.93 7.07 -14.44
N ASN A 268 9.29 7.54 -15.51
CA ASN A 268 9.90 7.53 -16.85
C ASN A 268 11.17 8.37 -16.92
N LEU A 269 11.26 9.45 -16.15
CA LEU A 269 12.49 10.26 -16.04
C LEU A 269 13.58 9.55 -15.24
N ALA A 270 13.24 8.87 -14.15
CA ALA A 270 14.18 8.13 -13.32
C ALA A 270 14.78 6.89 -14.02
N LEU A 271 14.09 6.36 -15.03
CA LEU A 271 14.53 5.19 -15.81
C LEU A 271 15.26 5.53 -17.12
N LYS A 272 15.47 6.82 -17.40
CA LYS A 272 16.29 7.29 -18.57
C LYS A 272 17.76 7.36 -18.22
#